data_aee9666e4f4b20a47c72ae25e8793043
#
_entry.id   aee9666e4f4b20a47c72ae25e8793043
#
_cell.length_a   1.000
_cell.length_b   1.000
_cell.length_c   1.000
_cell.angle_alpha   90.00
_cell.angle_beta   90.00
_cell.angle_gamma   90.00
#
_symmetry.space_group_name_H-M   'P 1'
#
loop_
_entity.id
_entity.type
_entity.pdbx_description
1 polymer ?
#
loop_
_entity_poly.entity_id
_entity_poly.type
_entity_poly.pdbx_seq_one_letter_code
_entity_poly.pdbx_strand_id
1 'polypeptide(L)'
;MGRIGKHLKAEIDKYIEQVIETRLNYNQTALTFAPSGDDSPPIKDDRIILVSIDGNGKFAAVGVLTASQGAKPGEKILYSRNEDGEVQAVLSLLNDGKVKLETPEEISVTTEKDLKTESKANVEVSASQKMTLKAQQMELTGGMLKCKGTATPSGQGPFCAISVCPFTGAMQCGTDVSGT
;
A
#
# COMPACT_ATOMS: atom_id res chain seq x y z
N MET A 1 23.95 19.75 21.63
CA MET A 1 23.25 19.00 22.70
C MET A 1 21.81 18.77 22.19
N GLY A 2 21.38 17.50 22.10
CA GLY A 2 20.02 17.15 21.63
C GLY A 2 18.99 17.36 22.75
N ARG A 3 17.78 17.73 22.37
CA ARG A 3 16.64 17.87 23.29
C ARG A 3 15.47 17.04 22.77
N ILE A 4 14.60 16.55 23.67
CA ILE A 4 13.36 15.87 23.33
C ILE A 4 12.22 16.86 23.55
N GLY A 5 11.41 17.05 22.54
CA GLY A 5 10.19 17.87 22.57
C GLY A 5 8.98 17.05 22.16
N LYS A 6 7.79 17.63 22.38
CA LYS A 6 6.50 17.08 21.99
C LYS A 6 5.97 17.88 20.80
N HIS A 7 5.57 17.17 19.73
CA HIS A 7 4.96 17.80 18.58
C HIS A 7 3.57 18.32 18.89
N LEU A 8 3.27 19.56 18.55
CA LEU A 8 1.95 20.17 18.71
C LEU A 8 1.19 20.27 17.39
N LYS A 9 1.85 20.78 16.35
CA LYS A 9 1.29 20.89 15.00
C LYS A 9 2.41 20.94 13.94
N ALA A 10 2.09 20.58 12.71
CA ALA A 10 2.92 20.84 11.55
C ALA A 10 2.25 21.87 10.64
N GLU A 11 3.03 22.76 10.07
CA GLU A 11 2.63 23.62 8.98
C GLU A 11 3.36 23.14 7.73
N ILE A 12 2.60 22.72 6.73
CA ILE A 12 3.13 22.16 5.49
C ILE A 12 2.94 23.19 4.39
N ASP A 13 4.04 23.83 3.99
CA ASP A 13 4.10 24.67 2.81
C ASP A 13 5.23 24.13 1.92
N LYS A 14 6.29 24.88 1.72
CA LYS A 14 7.50 24.43 1.01
C LYS A 14 8.33 23.45 1.86
N TYR A 15 8.28 23.61 3.18
CA TYR A 15 8.97 22.76 4.16
C TYR A 15 8.00 22.39 5.28
N ILE A 16 8.24 21.24 5.90
CA ILE A 16 7.49 20.83 7.10
C ILE A 16 8.08 21.61 8.28
N GLU A 17 7.34 22.60 8.76
CA GLU A 17 7.66 23.35 9.95
C GLU A 17 6.79 22.87 11.11
N GLN A 18 7.43 22.51 12.22
CA GLN A 18 6.76 21.94 13.39
C GLN A 18 6.80 22.92 14.56
N VAL A 19 5.67 23.05 15.24
CA VAL A 19 5.59 23.71 16.54
C VAL A 19 5.72 22.66 17.62
N ILE A 20 6.73 22.78 18.45
CA ILE A 20 7.12 21.78 19.44
C ILE A 20 7.12 22.41 20.82
N GLU A 21 6.40 21.79 21.77
CA GLU A 21 6.47 22.12 23.17
C GLU A 21 7.70 21.48 23.82
N THR A 22 8.54 22.29 24.41
CA THR A 22 9.70 21.82 25.17
C THR A 22 9.34 21.52 26.63
N ARG A 23 10.23 20.82 27.35
CA ARG A 23 10.03 20.52 28.80
C ARG A 23 9.84 21.75 29.69
N LEU A 24 10.17 22.93 29.21
CA LEU A 24 10.03 24.19 29.95
C LEU A 24 8.76 24.96 29.52
N ASN A 25 7.82 24.30 28.83
CA ASN A 25 6.57 24.85 28.29
C ASN A 25 6.78 26.05 27.35
N TYR A 26 7.93 26.09 26.64
CA TYR A 26 8.14 27.02 25.55
C TYR A 26 7.84 26.36 24.22
N ASN A 27 7.03 27.02 23.40
CA ASN A 27 6.83 26.60 22.02
C ASN A 27 8.05 27.02 21.19
N GLN A 28 8.59 26.08 20.43
CA GLN A 28 9.67 26.32 19.49
C GLN A 28 9.29 25.82 18.11
N THR A 29 9.68 26.58 17.10
CA THR A 29 9.52 26.18 15.71
C THR A 29 10.78 25.45 15.24
N ALA A 30 10.62 24.34 14.54
CA ALA A 30 11.73 23.57 14.00
C ALA A 30 11.38 23.06 12.60
N LEU A 31 12.36 23.12 11.69
CA LEU A 31 12.24 22.48 10.38
C LEU A 31 12.47 20.98 10.53
N THR A 32 11.66 20.18 9.82
CA THR A 32 11.84 18.73 9.76
C THR A 32 12.94 18.38 8.77
N PHE A 33 13.87 17.56 9.23
CA PHE A 33 14.88 16.92 8.39
C PHE A 33 14.62 15.42 8.37
N ALA A 34 14.30 14.90 7.20
CA ALA A 34 14.05 13.49 6.92
C ALA A 34 14.97 13.02 5.78
N PRO A 35 15.12 11.71 5.57
CA PRO A 35 15.77 11.17 4.38
C PRO A 35 15.12 11.73 3.11
N SER A 36 15.92 11.94 2.07
CA SER A 36 15.40 12.42 0.78
C SER A 36 14.34 11.49 0.22
N GLY A 37 13.16 12.05 -0.12
CA GLY A 37 12.02 11.29 -0.62
C GLY A 37 11.11 10.71 0.47
N ASP A 38 11.35 11.04 1.74
CA ASP A 38 10.46 10.70 2.85
C ASP A 38 9.66 11.96 3.25
N ASP A 39 8.34 11.89 3.09
CA ASP A 39 7.37 12.91 3.50
C ASP A 39 6.46 12.31 4.57
N SER A 40 6.92 12.36 5.81
CA SER A 40 6.26 11.73 6.96
C SER A 40 6.08 12.75 8.09
N PRO A 41 5.11 13.67 7.99
CA PRO A 41 4.83 14.63 9.04
C PRO A 41 4.38 13.89 10.31
N PRO A 42 4.90 14.28 11.50
CA PRO A 42 4.48 13.69 12.75
C PRO A 42 3.05 14.08 13.09
N ILE A 43 2.38 13.23 13.84
CA ILE A 43 1.06 13.52 14.41
C ILE A 43 1.17 14.24 15.75
N LYS A 44 0.06 14.82 16.21
CA LYS A 44 -0.02 15.46 17.52
C LYS A 44 0.44 14.49 18.62
N ASP A 45 1.17 15.04 19.59
CA ASP A 45 1.72 14.32 20.75
C ASP A 45 2.91 13.40 20.49
N ASP A 46 3.38 13.27 19.26
CA ASP A 46 4.62 12.58 18.94
C ASP A 46 5.81 13.22 19.68
N ARG A 47 6.73 12.39 20.15
CA ARG A 47 7.99 12.85 20.76
C ARG A 47 9.04 13.00 19.69
N ILE A 48 9.68 14.16 19.63
CA ILE A 48 10.62 14.54 18.58
C ILE A 48 11.99 14.86 19.18
N ILE A 49 13.03 14.44 18.47
CA ILE A 49 14.40 14.83 18.79
C ILE A 49 14.70 16.15 18.11
N LEU A 50 15.04 17.16 18.90
CA LEU A 50 15.49 18.46 18.47
C LEU A 50 17.00 18.59 18.55
N VAL A 51 17.61 19.09 17.49
CA VAL A 51 19.03 19.42 17.42
C VAL A 51 19.18 20.93 17.16
N SER A 52 20.00 21.60 17.95
CA SER A 52 20.34 23.00 17.67
C SER A 52 21.24 23.08 16.44
N ILE A 53 20.88 23.93 15.48
CA ILE A 53 21.63 24.08 14.22
C ILE A 53 22.75 25.12 14.34
N ASP A 54 22.48 26.25 14.99
CA ASP A 54 23.37 27.42 14.95
C ASP A 54 23.72 28.01 16.33
N GLY A 55 23.22 27.42 17.40
CA GLY A 55 23.39 27.95 18.76
C GLY A 55 22.53 29.20 19.08
N ASN A 56 21.85 29.78 18.10
CA ASN A 56 21.05 31.02 18.23
C ASN A 56 19.55 30.74 18.40
N GLY A 57 19.20 29.55 18.88
CA GLY A 57 17.82 29.18 19.14
C GLY A 57 17.07 28.56 17.94
N LYS A 58 17.75 28.31 16.82
CA LYS A 58 17.18 27.55 15.72
C LYS A 58 17.37 26.05 15.93
N PHE A 59 16.33 25.30 15.64
CA PHE A 59 16.29 23.84 15.83
C PHE A 59 15.89 23.12 14.56
N ALA A 60 16.46 21.92 14.40
CA ALA A 60 16.00 20.91 13.45
C ALA A 60 15.29 19.79 14.19
N ALA A 61 14.17 19.32 13.68
CA ALA A 61 13.53 18.08 14.06
C ALA A 61 14.12 16.96 13.19
N VAL A 62 14.79 15.98 13.81
CA VAL A 62 15.56 14.96 13.07
C VAL A 62 15.02 13.55 13.25
N GLY A 63 13.97 13.36 14.02
CA GLY A 63 13.32 12.06 14.18
C GLY A 63 12.19 12.07 15.18
N VAL A 64 11.31 11.13 15.00
CA VAL A 64 10.16 10.84 15.87
C VAL A 64 10.46 9.58 16.67
N LEU A 65 10.14 9.58 17.96
CA LEU A 65 10.19 8.36 18.76
C LEU A 65 9.02 7.46 18.34
N THR A 66 9.36 6.39 17.64
CA THR A 66 8.38 5.47 17.03
C THR A 66 8.25 4.21 17.90
N ALA A 67 7.01 3.75 18.10
CA ALA A 67 6.77 2.45 18.72
C ALA A 67 7.13 1.32 17.73
N SER A 68 7.77 0.26 18.24
CA SER A 68 8.10 -0.91 17.44
C SER A 68 6.83 -1.59 16.93
N GLN A 69 6.80 -1.92 15.64
CA GLN A 69 5.77 -2.74 15.01
C GLN A 69 6.17 -4.23 14.94
N GLY A 70 7.12 -4.65 15.79
CA GLY A 70 7.53 -6.05 15.89
C GLY A 70 8.55 -6.51 14.84
N ALA A 71 9.22 -5.59 14.14
CA ALA A 71 10.30 -5.95 13.23
C ALA A 71 11.43 -6.69 13.96
N LYS A 72 11.87 -7.80 13.39
CA LYS A 72 13.03 -8.56 13.88
C LYS A 72 14.32 -8.01 13.28
N PRO A 73 15.48 -8.37 13.82
CA PRO A 73 16.75 -8.00 13.21
C PRO A 73 16.82 -8.38 11.73
N GLY A 74 17.20 -7.42 10.88
CA GLY A 74 17.23 -7.57 9.41
C GLY A 74 15.92 -7.33 8.70
N GLU A 75 14.83 -7.07 9.40
CA GLU A 75 13.55 -6.70 8.81
C GLU A 75 13.35 -5.18 8.79
N LYS A 76 12.50 -4.70 7.86
CA LYS A 76 12.06 -3.31 7.81
C LYS A 76 10.55 -3.25 7.67
N ILE A 77 9.89 -2.49 8.56
CA ILE A 77 8.47 -2.22 8.50
C ILE A 77 8.27 -0.72 8.31
N LEU A 78 7.58 -0.36 7.23
CA LEU A 78 7.12 0.99 6.95
C LEU A 78 5.60 1.01 7.15
N TYR A 79 5.09 2.02 7.84
CA TYR A 79 3.66 2.11 8.10
C TYR A 79 3.18 3.56 8.16
N SER A 80 1.91 3.75 7.86
CA SER A 80 1.19 5.00 8.07
C SER A 80 0.30 4.90 9.30
N ARG A 81 -0.06 6.05 9.86
CA ARG A 81 -0.99 6.17 11.00
C ARG A 81 -2.06 7.20 10.70
N ASN A 82 -3.24 7.02 11.29
CA ASN A 82 -4.26 8.08 11.34
C ASN A 82 -3.90 9.13 12.40
N GLU A 83 -4.74 10.15 12.56
CA GLU A 83 -4.54 11.24 13.54
C GLU A 83 -4.57 10.75 14.99
N ASP A 84 -5.22 9.63 15.28
CA ASP A 84 -5.28 8.98 16.59
C ASP A 84 -4.07 8.10 16.89
N GLY A 85 -3.15 7.94 15.92
CA GLY A 85 -1.94 7.14 16.05
C GLY A 85 -2.10 5.67 15.71
N GLU A 86 -3.27 5.23 15.24
CA GLU A 86 -3.53 3.86 14.82
C GLU A 86 -2.90 3.57 13.46
N VAL A 87 -2.28 2.40 13.33
CA VAL A 87 -1.64 1.95 12.09
C VAL A 87 -2.70 1.66 11.03
N GLN A 88 -2.52 2.21 9.83
CA GLN A 88 -3.44 2.07 8.70
C GLN A 88 -2.88 1.16 7.61
N ALA A 89 -1.79 1.53 6.97
CA ALA A 89 -1.17 0.73 5.93
C ALA A 89 0.24 0.30 6.35
N VAL A 90 0.63 -0.92 5.98
CA VAL A 90 1.91 -1.53 6.38
C VAL A 90 2.59 -2.15 5.18
N LEU A 91 3.85 -1.77 4.94
CA LEU A 91 4.75 -2.45 4.03
C LEU A 91 5.85 -3.14 4.85
N SER A 92 5.90 -4.46 4.79
CA SER A 92 6.87 -5.28 5.52
C SER A 92 7.88 -5.90 4.56
N LEU A 93 9.15 -5.69 4.83
CA LEU A 93 10.28 -6.36 4.19
C LEU A 93 10.88 -7.33 5.21
N LEU A 94 10.60 -8.63 5.03
CA LEU A 94 10.93 -9.64 6.02
C LEU A 94 12.30 -10.27 5.75
N ASN A 95 12.94 -10.77 6.79
CA ASN A 95 14.28 -11.38 6.71
C ASN A 95 14.29 -12.75 6.01
N ASP A 96 13.11 -13.36 5.77
CA ASP A 96 12.94 -14.57 4.95
C ASP A 96 12.73 -14.25 3.46
N GLY A 97 12.92 -12.99 3.04
CA GLY A 97 12.80 -12.53 1.66
C GLY A 97 11.38 -12.20 1.21
N LYS A 98 10.39 -12.29 2.08
CA LYS A 98 9.00 -11.91 1.73
C LYS A 98 8.77 -10.41 1.82
N VAL A 99 7.95 -9.91 0.91
CA VAL A 99 7.39 -8.56 0.94
C VAL A 99 5.89 -8.67 1.12
N LYS A 100 5.33 -7.91 2.08
CA LYS A 100 3.88 -7.83 2.32
C LYS A 100 3.42 -6.39 2.27
N LEU A 101 2.28 -6.16 1.65
CA LEU A 101 1.57 -4.88 1.66
C LEU A 101 0.15 -5.14 2.17
N GLU A 102 -0.20 -4.50 3.28
CA GLU A 102 -1.46 -4.72 3.99
C GLU A 102 -2.13 -3.38 4.27
N THR A 103 -3.42 -3.28 3.99
CA THR A 103 -4.26 -2.13 4.29
C THR A 103 -5.71 -2.57 4.50
N PRO A 104 -6.48 -1.95 5.41
CA PRO A 104 -7.91 -2.23 5.55
C PRO A 104 -8.76 -1.68 4.41
N GLU A 105 -8.25 -0.72 3.64
CA GLU A 105 -8.99 -0.03 2.58
C GLU A 105 -8.57 -0.48 1.18
N GLU A 106 -7.98 0.37 0.39
CA GLU A 106 -7.69 0.14 -1.03
C GLU A 106 -6.19 0.15 -1.30
N ILE A 107 -5.75 -0.70 -2.24
CA ILE A 107 -4.44 -0.61 -2.88
C ILE A 107 -4.65 -0.23 -4.32
N SER A 108 -4.22 0.99 -4.70
CA SER A 108 -4.26 1.48 -6.07
C SER A 108 -2.87 1.51 -6.69
N VAL A 109 -2.73 0.91 -7.87
CA VAL A 109 -1.50 0.93 -8.65
C VAL A 109 -1.79 1.57 -10.00
N THR A 110 -1.23 2.76 -10.24
CA THR A 110 -1.41 3.51 -11.48
C THR A 110 -0.07 3.73 -12.17
N THR A 111 -0.01 3.51 -13.47
CA THR A 111 1.18 3.75 -14.30
C THR A 111 0.76 4.40 -15.62
N GLU A 112 1.58 5.31 -16.12
CA GLU A 112 1.39 5.92 -17.45
C GLU A 112 1.89 5.05 -18.59
N LYS A 113 2.62 3.99 -18.28
CA LYS A 113 3.20 3.04 -19.25
C LYS A 113 2.81 1.62 -18.89
N ASP A 114 3.73 0.71 -19.01
CA ASP A 114 3.50 -0.72 -18.77
C ASP A 114 3.54 -1.06 -17.28
N LEU A 115 2.63 -1.93 -16.85
CA LEU A 115 2.72 -2.68 -15.60
C LEU A 115 3.04 -4.14 -15.93
N LYS A 116 4.19 -4.64 -15.47
CA LYS A 116 4.63 -6.02 -15.67
C LYS A 116 4.66 -6.76 -14.34
N THR A 117 4.05 -7.94 -14.31
CA THR A 117 4.13 -8.87 -13.19
C THR A 117 4.65 -10.20 -13.69
N GLU A 118 5.76 -10.67 -13.13
CA GLU A 118 6.40 -11.92 -13.50
C GLU A 118 6.67 -12.77 -12.25
N SER A 119 6.38 -14.06 -12.34
CA SER A 119 6.71 -15.04 -11.31
C SER A 119 7.26 -16.30 -11.96
N LYS A 120 8.36 -16.83 -11.41
CA LYS A 120 8.94 -18.11 -11.82
C LYS A 120 8.15 -19.33 -11.30
N ALA A 121 7.19 -19.10 -10.45
CA ALA A 121 6.31 -20.12 -9.90
C ALA A 121 4.85 -19.78 -10.20
N ASN A 122 4.05 -19.51 -9.21
CA ASN A 122 2.61 -19.24 -9.35
C ASN A 122 2.32 -17.76 -9.19
N VAL A 123 1.30 -17.26 -9.89
CA VAL A 123 0.62 -16.00 -9.60
C VAL A 123 -0.81 -16.36 -9.19
N GLU A 124 -1.21 -15.95 -8.00
CA GLU A 124 -2.58 -16.13 -7.49
C GLU A 124 -3.23 -14.77 -7.31
N VAL A 125 -4.42 -14.59 -7.87
CA VAL A 125 -5.24 -13.40 -7.70
C VAL A 125 -6.64 -13.87 -7.30
N SER A 126 -7.07 -13.49 -6.10
CA SER A 126 -8.39 -13.86 -5.59
C SER A 126 -9.19 -12.65 -5.15
N ALA A 127 -10.49 -12.67 -5.37
CA ALA A 127 -11.42 -11.66 -4.92
C ALA A 127 -12.66 -12.35 -4.35
N SER A 128 -13.08 -11.94 -3.15
CA SER A 128 -14.26 -12.53 -2.48
C SER A 128 -15.58 -12.19 -3.18
N GLN A 129 -15.64 -11.07 -3.90
CA GLN A 129 -16.85 -10.60 -4.57
C GLN A 129 -16.69 -10.62 -6.09
N LYS A 130 -15.89 -9.73 -6.64
CA LYS A 130 -15.78 -9.53 -8.07
C LYS A 130 -14.37 -9.18 -8.49
N MET A 131 -13.89 -9.87 -9.53
CA MET A 131 -12.70 -9.48 -10.28
C MET A 131 -13.16 -8.91 -11.63
N THR A 132 -12.62 -7.75 -12.02
CA THR A 132 -12.90 -7.14 -13.32
C THR A 132 -11.58 -6.90 -14.06
N LEU A 133 -11.43 -7.49 -15.23
CA LEU A 133 -10.32 -7.25 -16.14
C LEU A 133 -10.88 -6.55 -17.39
N LYS A 134 -10.35 -5.36 -17.72
CA LYS A 134 -10.76 -4.58 -18.89
C LYS A 134 -9.53 -4.26 -19.73
N ALA A 135 -9.57 -4.59 -20.99
CA ALA A 135 -8.57 -4.26 -21.98
C ALA A 135 -9.21 -4.19 -23.36
N GLN A 136 -8.56 -3.50 -24.30
CA GLN A 136 -8.96 -3.59 -25.72
C GLN A 136 -8.71 -5.00 -26.28
N GLN A 137 -7.65 -5.65 -25.84
CA GLN A 137 -7.32 -7.04 -26.16
C GLN A 137 -6.83 -7.73 -24.88
N MET A 138 -7.29 -8.96 -24.68
CA MET A 138 -6.83 -9.83 -23.59
C MET A 138 -6.33 -11.14 -24.23
N GLU A 139 -5.10 -11.49 -23.96
CA GLU A 139 -4.50 -12.74 -24.38
C GLU A 139 -4.22 -13.60 -23.16
N LEU A 140 -4.71 -14.84 -23.16
CA LEU A 140 -4.47 -15.84 -22.13
C LEU A 140 -3.78 -17.03 -22.80
N THR A 141 -2.49 -17.17 -22.58
CA THR A 141 -1.68 -18.24 -23.16
C THR A 141 -1.23 -19.21 -22.06
N GLY A 142 -1.47 -20.48 -22.25
CA GLY A 142 -1.08 -21.51 -21.28
C GLY A 142 -1.33 -22.92 -21.80
N GLY A 143 -0.78 -23.93 -21.11
CA GLY A 143 -1.01 -25.33 -21.47
C GLY A 143 -2.44 -25.79 -21.21
N MET A 144 -3.12 -25.20 -20.23
CA MET A 144 -4.53 -25.48 -19.90
C MET A 144 -5.19 -24.25 -19.29
N LEU A 145 -6.35 -23.86 -19.79
CA LEU A 145 -7.23 -22.85 -19.19
C LEU A 145 -8.44 -23.55 -18.60
N LYS A 146 -8.61 -23.48 -17.27
CA LYS A 146 -9.80 -23.99 -16.55
C LYS A 146 -10.65 -22.84 -16.10
N CYS A 147 -11.89 -22.79 -16.55
CA CYS A 147 -12.88 -21.83 -16.11
C CYS A 147 -14.08 -22.56 -15.53
N LYS A 148 -14.32 -22.39 -14.24
CA LYS A 148 -15.44 -23.01 -13.52
C LYS A 148 -16.40 -21.93 -13.04
N GLY A 149 -17.67 -22.18 -13.20
CA GLY A 149 -18.72 -21.31 -12.70
C GLY A 149 -20.02 -22.07 -12.53
N THR A 150 -20.94 -21.49 -11.77
CA THR A 150 -22.28 -22.05 -11.58
C THR A 150 -23.19 -21.56 -12.71
N ALA A 151 -23.92 -22.46 -13.37
CA ALA A 151 -24.95 -22.07 -14.30
C ALA A 151 -26.07 -21.28 -13.59
N THR A 152 -26.49 -20.18 -14.18
CA THR A 152 -27.65 -19.45 -13.68
C THR A 152 -28.94 -20.21 -13.98
N PRO A 153 -30.06 -19.96 -13.27
CA PRO A 153 -31.36 -20.57 -13.58
C PRO A 153 -31.83 -20.32 -15.01
N SER A 154 -31.29 -19.31 -15.68
CA SER A 154 -31.54 -19.01 -17.10
C SER A 154 -30.71 -19.86 -18.07
N GLY A 155 -29.91 -20.78 -17.58
CA GLY A 155 -29.01 -21.63 -18.38
C GLY A 155 -27.74 -20.95 -18.87
N GLN A 156 -27.41 -19.77 -18.35
CA GLN A 156 -26.19 -19.05 -18.72
C GLN A 156 -25.04 -19.42 -17.79
N GLY A 157 -24.03 -20.08 -18.35
CA GLY A 157 -22.75 -20.35 -17.68
C GLY A 157 -21.70 -19.26 -17.99
N PRO A 158 -20.48 -19.40 -17.45
CA PRO A 158 -19.43 -18.37 -17.56
C PRO A 158 -19.01 -18.03 -18.98
N PHE A 159 -19.32 -18.87 -19.97
CA PHE A 159 -18.99 -18.66 -21.39
C PHE A 159 -20.19 -18.77 -22.31
N CYS A 160 -21.40 -18.52 -21.80
CA CYS A 160 -22.59 -18.47 -22.66
C CYS A 160 -22.49 -17.32 -23.65
N ALA A 161 -22.94 -17.58 -24.87
CA ALA A 161 -22.90 -16.70 -26.04
C ALA A 161 -21.50 -16.46 -26.67
N ILE A 162 -20.47 -17.19 -26.22
CA ILE A 162 -19.12 -17.07 -26.82
C ILE A 162 -19.02 -17.91 -28.10
N SER A 163 -19.68 -19.06 -28.15
CA SER A 163 -19.71 -19.90 -29.37
C SER A 163 -21.08 -20.49 -29.63
N VAL A 164 -21.41 -20.59 -30.92
CA VAL A 164 -22.61 -21.26 -31.41
C VAL A 164 -22.16 -22.58 -32.03
N CYS A 165 -22.84 -23.67 -31.71
CA CYS A 165 -22.58 -24.97 -32.31
C CYS A 165 -22.88 -24.88 -33.82
N PRO A 166 -21.90 -25.13 -34.71
CA PRO A 166 -22.09 -25.01 -36.14
C PRO A 166 -23.10 -26.02 -36.74
N PHE A 167 -23.39 -27.10 -36.00
CA PHE A 167 -24.34 -28.14 -36.42
C PHE A 167 -25.76 -27.92 -35.93
N THR A 168 -25.91 -27.37 -34.72
CA THR A 168 -27.24 -27.22 -34.09
C THR A 168 -27.72 -25.77 -34.06
N GLY A 169 -26.83 -24.80 -34.29
CA GLY A 169 -27.15 -23.37 -34.13
C GLY A 169 -27.42 -22.94 -32.68
N ALA A 170 -27.28 -23.84 -31.72
CA ALA A 170 -27.51 -23.56 -30.32
C ALA A 170 -26.27 -22.96 -29.68
N MET A 171 -26.46 -21.98 -28.77
CA MET A 171 -25.38 -21.48 -27.96
C MET A 171 -24.82 -22.57 -27.06
N GLN A 172 -23.51 -22.72 -27.05
CA GLN A 172 -22.82 -23.64 -26.14
C GLN A 172 -22.67 -22.96 -24.78
N CYS A 173 -23.39 -23.45 -23.78
CA CYS A 173 -23.32 -22.97 -22.41
C CYS A 173 -22.71 -24.07 -21.55
N GLY A 174 -21.45 -23.90 -21.16
CA GLY A 174 -20.75 -24.81 -20.25
C GLY A 174 -20.54 -24.19 -18.88
N THR A 175 -20.59 -25.01 -17.86
CA THR A 175 -20.18 -24.65 -16.50
C THR A 175 -18.68 -24.86 -16.29
N ASP A 176 -18.04 -25.63 -17.16
CA ASP A 176 -16.60 -25.93 -17.14
C ASP A 176 -16.09 -25.94 -18.60
N VAL A 177 -15.12 -25.08 -18.90
CA VAL A 177 -14.42 -25.05 -20.18
C VAL A 177 -12.96 -25.35 -19.94
N SER A 178 -12.49 -26.47 -20.48
CA SER A 178 -11.08 -26.85 -20.48
C SER A 178 -10.59 -27.00 -21.92
N GLY A 179 -9.56 -26.23 -22.28
CA GLY A 179 -8.82 -26.36 -23.54
C GLY A 179 -7.47 -27.03 -23.29
N THR A 180 -7.03 -27.83 -24.23
CA THR A 180 -5.66 -28.40 -24.25
C THR A 180 -4.88 -27.76 -25.38
#